data_27aca0383d3b83afada73b4e504d1363
#
_entry.id   27aca0383d3b83afada73b4e504d1363
#
_cell.length_a   1.000
_cell.length_b   1.000
_cell.length_c   1.000
_cell.angle_alpha   90.00
_cell.angle_beta   90.00
_cell.angle_gamma   90.00
#
_symmetry.space_group_name_H-M   'P 1'
#
loop_
_entity.id
_entity.type
_entity.pdbx_description
1 polymer ?
#
loop_
_entity_poly.entity_id
_entity_poly.type
_entity_poly.pdbx_seq_one_letter_code
_entity_poly.pdbx_strand_id
1 'polypeptide(L)'
;MKKIILTGGGTAGHITPNIALLPALKEAGYDIKYIGSKNGMEEGLIKAQNIPYEGISSGKLRRYFDLKNFTDPFKVLKGLFEAKSIIKKYSPDIVFSKGGFVSVPVVIAAALSKVPVIIHESDITPGLANKIATKFATKICTNFPETLQYLPKNKAVLTGSPIRKELLCGDKEVAKKLTGFGDKPTLLIIGGSLGSVIVNNAVRKSLDDILKEFNVIHICGKGNEDESLTGKPGYLQYEYVDKELKDFFALSDVVVSRAGANTICELLALRKPNLLIPLSGAASRGDQILNAKSFENAGYSKVIDEEALCDISLSAEIQKLYKNRQKYIDAMSKSDANNGVSNIIKLIKQYS
;
A
#
# COMPACT_ATOMS: atom_id res chain seq x y z
N MET A 1 -29.11 11.23 1.10
CA MET A 1 -27.94 10.36 0.92
C MET A 1 -26.70 11.21 1.16
N LYS A 2 -25.81 10.83 2.07
CA LYS A 2 -24.56 11.57 2.34
C LYS A 2 -23.59 11.42 1.17
N LYS A 3 -22.79 12.46 0.91
CA LYS A 3 -21.87 12.53 -0.21
C LYS A 3 -20.43 12.60 0.27
N ILE A 4 -19.57 11.79 -0.32
CA ILE A 4 -18.14 11.79 -0.01
C ILE A 4 -17.29 11.97 -1.26
N ILE A 5 -16.22 12.76 -1.16
CA ILE A 5 -15.16 12.79 -2.14
C ILE A 5 -13.98 12.00 -1.59
N LEU A 6 -13.49 11.04 -2.38
CA LEU A 6 -12.22 10.38 -2.15
C LEU A 6 -11.14 11.03 -3.03
N THR A 7 -9.93 11.12 -2.51
CA THR A 7 -8.79 11.63 -3.29
C THR A 7 -7.49 10.93 -2.90
N GLY A 8 -6.59 10.85 -3.84
CA GLY A 8 -5.26 10.24 -3.70
C GLY A 8 -4.74 9.87 -5.08
N GLY A 9 -3.44 9.77 -5.27
CA GLY A 9 -2.92 9.39 -6.58
C GLY A 9 -1.41 9.51 -6.70
N GLY A 10 -0.95 9.28 -7.91
CA GLY A 10 0.47 9.26 -8.26
C GLY A 10 1.17 7.92 -8.04
N THR A 11 0.65 7.06 -7.17
CA THR A 11 1.11 5.67 -6.98
C THR A 11 -0.06 4.77 -6.58
N ALA A 12 0.05 3.47 -6.86
CA ALA A 12 -0.96 2.48 -6.44
C ALA A 12 -1.19 2.51 -4.92
N GLY A 13 -0.15 2.78 -4.13
CA GLY A 13 -0.23 2.89 -2.65
C GLY A 13 -1.16 3.98 -2.13
N HIS A 14 -1.47 5.02 -2.92
CA HIS A 14 -2.45 6.03 -2.56
C HIS A 14 -3.86 5.75 -3.11
N ILE A 15 -4.00 4.75 -3.99
CA ILE A 15 -5.27 4.44 -4.67
C ILE A 15 -5.92 3.20 -4.05
N THR A 16 -5.17 2.11 -3.93
CA THR A 16 -5.66 0.82 -3.44
C THR A 16 -6.37 0.90 -2.08
N PRO A 17 -5.86 1.67 -1.07
CA PRO A 17 -6.58 1.83 0.18
C PRO A 17 -7.90 2.61 0.07
N ASN A 18 -8.03 3.53 -0.89
CA ASN A 18 -9.31 4.16 -1.18
C ASN A 18 -10.30 3.14 -1.77
N ILE A 19 -9.82 2.26 -2.66
CA ILE A 19 -10.63 1.17 -3.22
C ILE A 19 -11.10 0.24 -2.09
N ALA A 20 -10.26 -0.08 -1.11
CA ALA A 20 -10.61 -0.91 0.03
C ALA A 20 -11.77 -0.35 0.88
N LEU A 21 -11.98 0.97 0.88
CA LEU A 21 -13.09 1.63 1.59
C LEU A 21 -14.41 1.59 0.82
N LEU A 22 -14.39 1.38 -0.51
CA LEU A 22 -15.59 1.53 -1.36
C LEU A 22 -16.75 0.61 -0.93
N PRO A 23 -16.55 -0.69 -0.65
CA PRO A 23 -17.67 -1.55 -0.26
C PRO A 23 -18.36 -1.04 1.01
N ALA A 24 -17.59 -0.68 2.03
CA ALA A 24 -18.14 -0.21 3.31
C ALA A 24 -18.78 1.18 3.21
N LEU A 25 -18.27 2.06 2.32
CA LEU A 25 -18.91 3.36 2.04
C LEU A 25 -20.24 3.20 1.29
N LYS A 26 -20.30 2.29 0.31
CA LYS A 26 -21.53 1.97 -0.42
C LYS A 26 -22.58 1.37 0.53
N GLU A 27 -22.19 0.41 1.38
CA GLU A 27 -23.05 -0.19 2.41
C GLU A 27 -23.56 0.86 3.41
N ALA A 28 -22.72 1.85 3.74
CA ALA A 28 -23.12 2.97 4.61
C ALA A 28 -24.00 4.02 3.90
N GLY A 29 -24.34 3.83 2.64
CA GLY A 29 -25.26 4.69 1.86
C GLY A 29 -24.63 5.99 1.37
N TYR A 30 -23.31 6.05 1.17
CA TYR A 30 -22.66 7.23 0.59
C TYR A 30 -22.76 7.24 -0.94
N ASP A 31 -23.07 8.40 -1.49
CA ASP A 31 -22.75 8.76 -2.87
C ASP A 31 -21.27 9.13 -2.94
N ILE A 32 -20.50 8.47 -3.81
CA ILE A 32 -19.04 8.54 -3.83
C ILE A 32 -18.57 9.16 -5.14
N LYS A 33 -17.70 10.16 -5.03
CA LYS A 33 -16.98 10.73 -6.16
C LYS A 33 -15.49 10.69 -5.89
N TYR A 34 -14.68 10.51 -6.93
CA TYR A 34 -13.22 10.55 -6.81
C TYR A 34 -12.64 11.76 -7.53
N ILE A 35 -11.70 12.45 -6.89
CA ILE A 35 -10.90 13.50 -7.53
C ILE A 35 -9.45 13.02 -7.57
N GLY A 36 -8.88 12.95 -8.77
CA GLY A 36 -7.50 12.58 -9.03
C GLY A 36 -6.84 13.45 -10.07
N SER A 37 -5.66 13.08 -10.56
CA SER A 37 -4.95 13.84 -11.60
C SER A 37 -5.51 13.55 -12.99
N LYS A 38 -5.47 14.54 -13.87
CA LYS A 38 -5.71 14.34 -15.30
C LYS A 38 -4.69 13.37 -15.86
N ASN A 39 -5.14 12.29 -16.51
CA ASN A 39 -4.30 11.25 -17.10
C ASN A 39 -3.39 10.51 -16.08
N GLY A 40 -3.80 10.45 -14.81
CA GLY A 40 -3.12 9.67 -13.78
C GLY A 40 -3.50 8.19 -13.83
N MET A 41 -2.62 7.34 -13.28
CA MET A 41 -2.90 5.89 -13.18
C MET A 41 -4.17 5.60 -12.35
N GLU A 42 -4.55 6.51 -11.45
CA GLU A 42 -5.73 6.40 -10.62
C GLU A 42 -7.02 6.42 -11.42
N GLU A 43 -7.06 7.09 -12.56
CA GLU A 43 -8.27 7.22 -13.38
C GLU A 43 -8.79 5.85 -13.84
N GLY A 44 -7.91 5.02 -14.41
CA GLY A 44 -8.28 3.67 -14.87
C GLY A 44 -8.74 2.77 -13.71
N LEU A 45 -7.99 2.78 -12.60
CA LEU A 45 -8.29 1.95 -11.43
C LEU A 45 -9.63 2.30 -10.77
N ILE A 46 -9.96 3.60 -10.68
CA ILE A 46 -11.20 4.08 -10.06
C ILE A 46 -12.39 3.88 -10.99
N LYS A 47 -12.25 4.14 -12.30
CA LYS A 47 -13.31 3.88 -13.27
C LYS A 47 -13.68 2.40 -13.35
N ALA A 48 -12.71 1.50 -13.19
CA ALA A 48 -12.95 0.07 -13.10
C ALA A 48 -13.83 -0.34 -11.89
N GLN A 49 -13.91 0.52 -10.84
CA GLN A 49 -14.81 0.33 -9.70
C GLN A 49 -16.21 0.97 -9.89
N ASN A 50 -16.50 1.48 -11.09
CA ASN A 50 -17.72 2.23 -11.41
C ASN A 50 -17.95 3.46 -10.50
N ILE A 51 -16.86 4.15 -10.12
CA ILE A 51 -16.90 5.38 -9.33
C ILE A 51 -16.70 6.59 -10.26
N PRO A 52 -17.58 7.62 -10.19
CA PRO A 52 -17.41 8.84 -10.94
C PRO A 52 -16.08 9.53 -10.63
N TYR A 53 -15.31 9.84 -11.67
CA TYR A 53 -13.96 10.40 -11.58
C TYR A 53 -13.90 11.80 -12.20
N GLU A 54 -13.26 12.72 -11.49
CA GLU A 54 -12.98 14.08 -11.95
C GLU A 54 -11.47 14.33 -11.90
N GLY A 55 -10.88 14.63 -13.06
CA GLY A 55 -9.43 14.91 -13.15
C GLY A 55 -9.14 16.39 -12.96
N ILE A 56 -8.20 16.71 -12.05
CA ILE A 56 -7.71 18.07 -11.85
C ILE A 56 -6.26 18.24 -12.27
N SER A 57 -5.83 19.48 -12.50
CA SER A 57 -4.42 19.82 -12.69
C SER A 57 -3.65 19.54 -11.39
N SER A 58 -2.52 18.85 -11.48
CA SER A 58 -1.66 18.55 -10.34
C SER A 58 -0.20 18.79 -10.71
N GLY A 59 0.60 19.30 -9.76
CA GLY A 59 2.04 19.46 -9.89
C GLY A 59 2.74 18.50 -8.94
N LYS A 60 3.88 17.92 -9.37
CA LYS A 60 4.78 17.18 -8.48
C LYS A 60 5.79 18.16 -7.88
N LEU A 61 5.72 18.41 -6.58
CA LEU A 61 6.80 19.08 -5.87
C LEU A 61 8.01 18.14 -5.79
N ARG A 62 8.95 18.30 -6.74
CA ARG A 62 10.18 17.50 -6.78
C ARG A 62 11.21 18.08 -5.83
N ARG A 63 11.96 17.21 -5.17
CA ARG A 63 13.02 17.61 -4.22
C ARG A 63 14.34 17.97 -4.90
N TYR A 64 14.50 17.63 -6.18
CA TYR A 64 15.66 17.97 -6.99
C TYR A 64 15.32 19.12 -7.95
N PHE A 65 16.34 19.82 -8.42
CA PHE A 65 16.18 20.91 -9.37
C PHE A 65 15.64 20.35 -10.70
N ASP A 66 14.43 20.78 -11.07
CA ASP A 66 13.77 20.45 -12.34
C ASP A 66 13.05 21.72 -12.81
N LEU A 67 13.21 22.09 -14.08
CA LEU A 67 12.51 23.25 -14.68
C LEU A 67 10.99 23.19 -14.46
N LYS A 68 10.43 22.01 -14.33
CA LYS A 68 9.00 21.81 -13.98
C LYS A 68 8.64 22.31 -12.59
N ASN A 69 9.61 22.50 -11.70
CA ASN A 69 9.37 23.10 -10.37
C ASN A 69 8.87 24.53 -10.46
N PHE A 70 9.16 25.26 -11.55
CA PHE A 70 8.64 26.60 -11.80
C PHE A 70 7.18 26.61 -12.31
N THR A 71 6.78 25.56 -13.04
CA THR A 71 5.40 25.46 -13.60
C THR A 71 4.45 24.72 -12.66
N ASP A 72 4.95 23.84 -11.81
CA ASP A 72 4.14 23.01 -10.93
C ASP A 72 3.35 23.82 -9.87
N PRO A 73 3.81 24.92 -9.27
CA PRO A 73 3.01 25.78 -8.41
C PRO A 73 1.76 26.34 -9.11
N PHE A 74 1.88 26.75 -10.38
CA PHE A 74 0.73 27.24 -11.17
C PHE A 74 -0.27 26.12 -11.46
N LYS A 75 0.21 24.87 -11.70
CA LYS A 75 -0.67 23.70 -11.85
C LYS A 75 -1.40 23.38 -10.55
N VAL A 76 -0.73 23.48 -9.40
CA VAL A 76 -1.34 23.28 -8.08
C VAL A 76 -2.41 24.33 -7.83
N LEU A 77 -2.13 25.61 -8.14
CA LEU A 77 -3.10 26.68 -8.00
C LEU A 77 -4.31 26.48 -8.93
N LYS A 78 -4.07 26.12 -10.20
CA LYS A 78 -5.14 25.76 -11.14
C LYS A 78 -5.98 24.60 -10.61
N GLY A 79 -5.32 23.53 -10.13
CA GLY A 79 -5.98 22.37 -9.52
C GLY A 79 -6.82 22.73 -8.30
N LEU A 80 -6.40 23.73 -7.50
CA LEU A 80 -7.16 24.24 -6.37
C LEU A 80 -8.49 24.84 -6.83
N PHE A 81 -8.48 25.68 -7.88
CA PHE A 81 -9.72 26.26 -8.42
C PHE A 81 -10.62 25.20 -9.07
N GLU A 82 -10.03 24.25 -9.82
CA GLU A 82 -10.77 23.12 -10.40
C GLU A 82 -11.43 22.29 -9.29
N ALA A 83 -10.69 21.92 -8.24
CA ALA A 83 -11.20 21.17 -7.09
C ALA A 83 -12.32 21.95 -6.36
N LYS A 84 -12.13 23.26 -6.15
CA LYS A 84 -13.15 24.11 -5.51
C LYS A 84 -14.45 24.15 -6.31
N SER A 85 -14.37 24.22 -7.64
CA SER A 85 -15.55 24.17 -8.54
C SER A 85 -16.29 22.84 -8.42
N ILE A 86 -15.54 21.70 -8.43
CA ILE A 86 -16.10 20.36 -8.28
C ILE A 86 -16.78 20.20 -6.92
N ILE A 87 -16.11 20.61 -5.83
CA ILE A 87 -16.64 20.57 -4.46
C ILE A 87 -17.91 21.39 -4.35
N LYS A 88 -17.94 22.61 -4.89
CA LYS A 88 -19.15 23.48 -4.89
C LYS A 88 -20.30 22.82 -5.63
N LYS A 89 -20.05 22.23 -6.81
CA LYS A 89 -21.09 21.57 -7.63
C LYS A 89 -21.61 20.28 -7.00
N TYR A 90 -20.73 19.47 -6.42
CA TYR A 90 -21.09 18.18 -5.84
C TYR A 90 -21.65 18.31 -4.44
N SER A 91 -21.20 19.32 -3.67
CA SER A 91 -21.57 19.59 -2.29
C SER A 91 -21.39 18.36 -1.38
N PRO A 92 -20.13 17.88 -1.20
CA PRO A 92 -19.87 16.71 -0.36
C PRO A 92 -20.03 17.08 1.13
N ASP A 93 -20.46 16.10 1.94
CA ASP A 93 -20.49 16.22 3.40
C ASP A 93 -19.09 16.05 4.01
N ILE A 94 -18.22 15.33 3.31
CA ILE A 94 -16.85 15.05 3.78
C ILE A 94 -15.90 14.75 2.61
N VAL A 95 -14.60 15.02 2.83
CA VAL A 95 -13.51 14.60 1.94
C VAL A 95 -12.58 13.64 2.68
N PHE A 96 -12.25 12.50 2.07
CA PHE A 96 -11.22 11.59 2.56
C PHE A 96 -10.04 11.57 1.59
N SER A 97 -8.83 11.77 2.12
CA SER A 97 -7.60 11.83 1.34
C SER A 97 -6.60 10.76 1.78
N LYS A 98 -6.14 9.96 0.85
CA LYS A 98 -5.06 8.98 1.08
C LYS A 98 -3.66 9.57 0.81
N GLY A 99 -3.60 10.84 0.42
CA GLY A 99 -2.33 11.51 0.13
C GLY A 99 -1.93 11.49 -1.36
N GLY A 100 -0.65 11.77 -1.61
CA GLY A 100 -0.16 12.07 -2.95
C GLY A 100 -0.35 13.54 -3.31
N PHE A 101 0.42 14.04 -4.30
CA PHE A 101 0.45 15.47 -4.62
C PHE A 101 -0.88 16.02 -5.14
N VAL A 102 -1.65 15.18 -5.84
CA VAL A 102 -2.99 15.55 -6.35
C VAL A 102 -4.00 15.83 -5.23
N SER A 103 -3.81 15.22 -4.06
CA SER A 103 -4.72 15.43 -2.93
C SER A 103 -4.57 16.80 -2.27
N VAL A 104 -3.40 17.44 -2.37
CA VAL A 104 -3.14 18.73 -1.71
C VAL A 104 -4.14 19.82 -2.13
N PRO A 105 -4.33 20.12 -3.44
CA PRO A 105 -5.32 21.11 -3.85
C PRO A 105 -6.75 20.73 -3.45
N VAL A 106 -7.09 19.44 -3.43
CA VAL A 106 -8.43 18.96 -3.03
C VAL A 106 -8.68 19.22 -1.54
N VAL A 107 -7.71 18.87 -0.69
CA VAL A 107 -7.78 19.08 0.77
C VAL A 107 -7.90 20.57 1.10
N ILE A 108 -7.11 21.41 0.46
CA ILE A 108 -7.17 22.87 0.66
C ILE A 108 -8.52 23.42 0.20
N ALA A 109 -9.00 23.02 -0.99
CA ALA A 109 -10.28 23.45 -1.52
C ALA A 109 -11.45 23.05 -0.62
N ALA A 110 -11.43 21.83 -0.07
CA ALA A 110 -12.45 21.36 0.88
C ALA A 110 -12.46 22.19 2.16
N ALA A 111 -11.29 22.40 2.77
CA ALA A 111 -11.17 23.22 3.99
C ALA A 111 -11.64 24.67 3.76
N LEU A 112 -11.28 25.30 2.62
CA LEU A 112 -11.76 26.64 2.24
C LEU A 112 -13.27 26.66 1.99
N SER A 113 -13.86 25.54 1.62
CA SER A 113 -15.30 25.37 1.42
C SER A 113 -16.02 24.93 2.71
N LYS A 114 -15.32 24.89 3.85
CA LYS A 114 -15.83 24.45 5.16
C LYS A 114 -16.33 22.99 5.16
N VAL A 115 -15.84 22.15 4.24
CA VAL A 115 -16.11 20.71 4.20
C VAL A 115 -15.09 20.00 5.07
N PRO A 116 -15.49 19.14 6.02
CA PRO A 116 -14.58 18.36 6.85
C PRO A 116 -13.65 17.48 6.01
N VAL A 117 -12.39 17.39 6.44
CA VAL A 117 -11.37 16.61 5.74
C VAL A 117 -10.75 15.61 6.69
N ILE A 118 -10.78 14.33 6.31
CA ILE A 118 -9.99 13.28 6.95
C ILE A 118 -8.85 12.90 6.01
N ILE A 119 -7.62 12.92 6.50
CA ILE A 119 -6.45 12.44 5.76
C ILE A 119 -5.93 11.16 6.38
N HIS A 120 -5.22 10.35 5.60
CA HIS A 120 -4.61 9.12 6.07
C HIS A 120 -3.11 9.09 5.72
N GLU A 121 -2.28 8.91 6.74
CA GLU A 121 -0.84 8.68 6.58
C GLU A 121 -0.55 7.19 6.68
N SER A 122 0.18 6.67 5.69
CA SER A 122 0.53 5.25 5.64
C SER A 122 1.86 4.93 6.29
N ASP A 123 2.85 5.80 6.09
CA ASP A 123 4.21 5.58 6.58
C ASP A 123 4.39 6.15 7.99
N ILE A 124 5.46 5.74 8.67
CA ILE A 124 5.77 6.25 10.02
C ILE A 124 6.03 7.75 9.98
N THR A 125 6.79 8.23 9.00
CA THR A 125 7.05 9.67 8.86
C THR A 125 6.12 10.30 7.83
N PRO A 126 5.37 11.36 8.19
CA PRO A 126 4.46 12.00 7.26
C PRO A 126 5.15 12.50 6.00
N GLY A 127 4.61 12.13 4.84
CA GLY A 127 5.05 12.63 3.54
C GLY A 127 4.76 14.12 3.36
N LEU A 128 5.47 14.79 2.43
CA LEU A 128 5.32 16.24 2.21
C LEU A 128 3.86 16.65 1.93
N ALA A 129 3.16 15.89 1.10
CA ALA A 129 1.76 16.15 0.81
C ALA A 129 0.90 16.12 2.08
N ASN A 130 1.08 15.11 2.93
CA ASN A 130 0.36 14.98 4.19
C ASN A 130 0.81 16.01 5.24
N LYS A 131 2.09 16.43 5.27
CA LYS A 131 2.55 17.55 6.11
C LYS A 131 1.80 18.85 5.78
N ILE A 132 1.58 19.13 4.50
CA ILE A 132 0.79 20.30 4.07
C ILE A 132 -0.68 20.08 4.44
N ALA A 133 -1.24 18.93 4.08
CA ALA A 133 -2.65 18.59 4.33
C ALA A 133 -3.03 18.58 5.82
N THR A 134 -2.11 18.24 6.72
CA THR A 134 -2.29 18.25 8.18
C THR A 134 -2.84 19.57 8.72
N LYS A 135 -2.42 20.70 8.13
CA LYS A 135 -2.90 22.04 8.54
C LYS A 135 -4.40 22.21 8.30
N PHE A 136 -4.93 21.59 7.26
CA PHE A 136 -6.30 21.73 6.78
C PHE A 136 -7.20 20.56 7.20
N ALA A 137 -6.62 19.46 7.69
CA ALA A 137 -7.36 18.27 8.09
C ALA A 137 -8.12 18.47 9.40
N THR A 138 -9.34 17.91 9.46
CA THR A 138 -10.15 17.75 10.66
C THR A 138 -9.60 16.61 11.53
N LYS A 139 -9.30 15.47 10.89
CA LYS A 139 -8.68 14.30 11.52
C LYS A 139 -7.62 13.68 10.60
N ILE A 140 -6.68 12.97 11.23
CA ILE A 140 -5.54 12.33 10.57
C ILE A 140 -5.47 10.89 11.04
N CYS A 141 -5.80 9.96 10.15
CA CYS A 141 -5.66 8.53 10.37
C CYS A 141 -4.21 8.10 10.17
N THR A 142 -3.74 7.13 10.95
CA THR A 142 -2.40 6.56 10.81
C THR A 142 -2.41 5.03 10.87
N ASN A 143 -1.42 4.40 10.21
CA ASN A 143 -1.19 2.96 10.31
C ASN A 143 -0.39 2.58 11.54
N PHE A 144 0.59 3.41 11.93
CA PHE A 144 1.58 3.10 12.95
C PHE A 144 1.37 3.97 14.20
N PRO A 145 1.50 3.40 15.41
CA PRO A 145 1.46 4.20 16.62
C PRO A 145 2.61 5.20 16.71
N GLU A 146 3.78 4.89 16.13
CA GLU A 146 4.94 5.77 16.09
C GLU A 146 4.68 7.05 15.29
N THR A 147 3.73 7.03 14.35
CA THR A 147 3.36 8.21 13.56
C THR A 147 2.72 9.30 14.42
N LEU A 148 2.08 8.93 15.53
CA LEU A 148 1.36 9.87 16.41
C LEU A 148 2.28 10.98 16.97
N GLN A 149 3.57 10.69 17.18
CA GLN A 149 4.54 11.69 17.68
C GLN A 149 4.82 12.83 16.70
N TYR A 150 4.59 12.61 15.40
CA TYR A 150 4.83 13.61 14.34
C TYR A 150 3.59 14.44 14.00
N LEU A 151 2.46 14.18 14.65
CA LEU A 151 1.16 14.74 14.29
C LEU A 151 0.54 15.51 15.48
N PRO A 152 -0.35 16.49 15.20
CA PRO A 152 -1.10 17.18 16.25
C PRO A 152 -1.96 16.19 17.05
N LYS A 153 -1.77 16.11 18.37
CA LYS A 153 -2.45 15.14 19.25
C LYS A 153 -3.97 15.20 19.18
N ASN A 154 -4.55 16.38 18.99
CA ASN A 154 -6.00 16.58 18.91
C ASN A 154 -6.61 16.14 17.56
N LYS A 155 -5.78 15.89 16.54
CA LYS A 155 -6.23 15.46 15.21
C LYS A 155 -5.89 14.01 14.89
N ALA A 156 -4.78 13.49 15.41
CA ALA A 156 -4.24 12.18 15.07
C ALA A 156 -5.06 11.05 15.72
N VAL A 157 -5.32 9.99 14.93
CA VAL A 157 -6.05 8.80 15.36
C VAL A 157 -5.37 7.57 14.75
N LEU A 158 -4.98 6.62 15.59
CA LEU A 158 -4.49 5.32 15.14
C LEU A 158 -5.68 4.48 14.64
N THR A 159 -5.80 4.31 13.32
CA THR A 159 -6.89 3.56 12.71
C THR A 159 -6.46 2.22 12.15
N GLY A 160 -5.17 2.06 11.84
CA GLY A 160 -4.66 1.01 10.98
C GLY A 160 -4.94 1.30 9.49
N SER A 161 -4.45 0.41 8.63
CA SER A 161 -4.57 0.51 7.18
C SER A 161 -5.91 -0.06 6.70
N PRO A 162 -6.59 0.56 5.74
CA PRO A 162 -7.73 -0.07 5.08
C PRO A 162 -7.24 -1.19 4.16
N ILE A 163 -7.53 -2.43 4.54
CA ILE A 163 -7.16 -3.65 3.81
C ILE A 163 -8.30 -4.06 2.88
N ARG A 164 -7.95 -4.45 1.67
CA ARG A 164 -8.91 -4.99 0.69
C ARG A 164 -9.51 -6.30 1.22
N LYS A 165 -10.84 -6.34 1.34
CA LYS A 165 -11.56 -7.52 1.87
C LYS A 165 -11.32 -8.77 1.02
N GLU A 166 -11.14 -8.58 -0.28
CA GLU A 166 -10.88 -9.66 -1.24
C GLU A 166 -9.60 -10.44 -0.90
N LEU A 167 -8.56 -9.77 -0.39
CA LEU A 167 -7.30 -10.43 0.00
C LEU A 167 -7.49 -11.44 1.15
N LEU A 168 -8.49 -11.22 2.01
CA LEU A 168 -8.80 -12.09 3.14
C LEU A 168 -9.61 -13.32 2.74
N CYS A 169 -10.09 -13.39 1.49
CA CYS A 169 -10.97 -14.42 0.97
C CYS A 169 -10.28 -15.30 -0.10
N GLY A 170 -8.96 -15.46 -0.01
CA GLY A 170 -8.22 -16.32 -0.93
C GLY A 170 -8.47 -17.83 -0.67
N ASP A 171 -8.38 -18.61 -1.75
CA ASP A 171 -8.57 -20.05 -1.73
C ASP A 171 -7.27 -20.79 -2.11
N LYS A 172 -6.75 -21.58 -1.17
CA LYS A 172 -5.53 -22.37 -1.35
C LYS A 172 -5.67 -23.43 -2.46
N GLU A 173 -6.84 -24.05 -2.59
CA GLU A 173 -7.07 -25.10 -3.60
C GLU A 173 -7.17 -24.51 -5.01
N VAL A 174 -7.71 -23.31 -5.14
CA VAL A 174 -7.67 -22.56 -6.41
C VAL A 174 -6.23 -22.27 -6.82
N ALA A 175 -5.41 -21.77 -5.88
CA ALA A 175 -4.00 -21.50 -6.16
C ALA A 175 -3.19 -22.77 -6.50
N LYS A 176 -3.43 -23.90 -5.83
CA LYS A 176 -2.79 -25.18 -6.16
C LYS A 176 -3.10 -25.62 -7.59
N LYS A 177 -4.37 -25.48 -8.02
CA LYS A 177 -4.76 -25.80 -9.40
C LYS A 177 -4.08 -24.88 -10.41
N LEU A 178 -3.98 -23.58 -10.10
CA LEU A 178 -3.33 -22.60 -10.98
C LEU A 178 -1.83 -22.84 -11.12
N THR A 179 -1.16 -23.21 -10.02
CA THR A 179 0.29 -23.37 -9.99
C THR A 179 0.78 -24.77 -10.34
N GLY A 180 -0.08 -25.78 -10.17
CA GLY A 180 0.34 -27.19 -10.29
C GLY A 180 1.32 -27.64 -9.21
N PHE A 181 1.45 -26.88 -8.10
CA PHE A 181 2.40 -27.20 -7.05
C PHE A 181 1.98 -28.42 -6.21
N GLY A 182 2.96 -29.25 -5.88
CA GLY A 182 2.81 -30.38 -4.96
C GLY A 182 2.86 -29.95 -3.49
N ASP A 183 3.22 -30.91 -2.61
CA ASP A 183 3.09 -30.77 -1.16
C ASP A 183 4.16 -29.92 -0.47
N LYS A 184 5.21 -29.50 -1.19
CA LYS A 184 6.22 -28.60 -0.60
C LYS A 184 5.58 -27.30 -0.14
N PRO A 185 6.07 -26.71 0.98
CA PRO A 185 5.63 -25.38 1.39
C PRO A 185 5.88 -24.36 0.27
N THR A 186 5.06 -23.33 0.21
CA THR A 186 5.10 -22.31 -0.85
C THR A 186 5.67 -21.00 -0.32
N LEU A 187 6.70 -20.51 -0.99
CA LEU A 187 7.27 -19.18 -0.83
C LEU A 187 6.68 -18.23 -1.86
N LEU A 188 6.11 -17.10 -1.41
CA LEU A 188 5.69 -16.01 -2.27
C LEU A 188 6.70 -14.86 -2.18
N ILE A 189 7.13 -14.34 -3.33
CA ILE A 189 8.08 -13.22 -3.40
C ILE A 189 7.42 -12.04 -4.12
N ILE A 190 7.41 -10.86 -3.46
CA ILE A 190 6.78 -9.64 -3.99
C ILE A 190 7.74 -8.47 -3.87
N GLY A 191 8.30 -8.00 -4.98
CA GLY A 191 9.21 -6.86 -5.04
C GLY A 191 8.53 -5.48 -4.97
N GLY A 192 7.20 -5.42 -4.79
CA GLY A 192 6.38 -4.22 -4.93
C GLY A 192 5.81 -4.07 -6.36
N SER A 193 5.01 -3.02 -6.62
CA SER A 193 4.31 -2.81 -7.90
C SER A 193 5.22 -2.66 -9.13
N LEU A 194 6.43 -2.18 -8.93
CA LEU A 194 7.44 -2.03 -10.01
C LEU A 194 8.45 -3.18 -10.04
N GLY A 195 8.38 -4.10 -9.07
CA GLY A 195 9.41 -5.09 -8.85
C GLY A 195 10.66 -4.54 -8.18
N SER A 196 11.64 -5.39 -7.95
CA SER A 196 12.94 -5.03 -7.39
C SER A 196 14.05 -5.88 -7.99
N VAL A 197 14.86 -5.29 -8.85
CA VAL A 197 15.98 -5.98 -9.50
C VAL A 197 16.92 -6.62 -8.47
N ILE A 198 17.21 -5.91 -7.37
CA ILE A 198 18.10 -6.42 -6.31
C ILE A 198 17.51 -7.66 -5.64
N VAL A 199 16.23 -7.62 -5.25
CA VAL A 199 15.55 -8.77 -4.64
C VAL A 199 15.44 -9.91 -5.64
N ASN A 200 15.04 -9.62 -6.89
CA ASN A 200 14.94 -10.63 -7.96
C ASN A 200 16.28 -11.36 -8.16
N ASN A 201 17.39 -10.62 -8.22
CA ASN A 201 18.72 -11.20 -8.40
C ASN A 201 19.14 -12.04 -7.20
N ALA A 202 18.89 -11.57 -5.96
CA ALA A 202 19.19 -12.33 -4.76
C ALA A 202 18.41 -13.65 -4.68
N VAL A 203 17.13 -13.62 -5.07
CA VAL A 203 16.27 -14.81 -5.17
C VAL A 203 16.82 -15.78 -6.22
N ARG A 204 17.11 -15.30 -7.42
CA ARG A 204 17.61 -16.14 -8.52
C ARG A 204 18.95 -16.78 -8.21
N LYS A 205 19.86 -16.04 -7.57
CA LYS A 205 21.16 -16.57 -7.09
C LYS A 205 20.97 -17.72 -6.09
N SER A 206 19.91 -17.71 -5.29
CA SER A 206 19.62 -18.71 -4.26
C SER A 206 18.56 -19.73 -4.69
N LEU A 207 18.06 -19.65 -5.93
CA LEU A 207 16.85 -20.35 -6.36
C LEU A 207 16.97 -21.87 -6.24
N ASP A 208 18.06 -22.45 -6.68
CA ASP A 208 18.26 -23.90 -6.64
C ASP A 208 18.24 -24.45 -5.20
N ASP A 209 18.78 -23.69 -4.25
CA ASP A 209 18.74 -24.07 -2.84
C ASP A 209 17.34 -23.88 -2.24
N ILE A 210 16.63 -22.83 -2.63
CA ILE A 210 15.24 -22.59 -2.19
C ILE A 210 14.33 -23.71 -2.70
N LEU A 211 14.48 -24.12 -3.96
CA LEU A 211 13.64 -25.14 -4.59
C LEU A 211 13.83 -26.55 -4.00
N LYS A 212 14.89 -26.80 -3.25
CA LYS A 212 15.04 -28.08 -2.50
C LYS A 212 13.90 -28.26 -1.48
N GLU A 213 13.46 -27.17 -0.83
CA GLU A 213 12.48 -27.21 0.26
C GLU A 213 11.14 -26.52 -0.06
N PHE A 214 11.10 -25.58 -1.00
CA PHE A 214 9.91 -24.76 -1.30
C PHE A 214 9.51 -24.84 -2.76
N ASN A 215 8.21 -24.67 -3.01
CA ASN A 215 7.71 -24.14 -4.27
C ASN A 215 7.76 -22.60 -4.21
N VAL A 216 7.96 -21.94 -5.36
CA VAL A 216 8.19 -20.49 -5.40
C VAL A 216 7.25 -19.83 -6.39
N ILE A 217 6.48 -18.84 -5.91
CA ILE A 217 5.75 -17.87 -6.74
C ILE A 217 6.52 -16.56 -6.65
N HIS A 218 7.02 -16.04 -7.78
CA HIS A 218 7.84 -14.85 -7.82
C HIS A 218 7.17 -13.75 -8.67
N ILE A 219 6.68 -12.70 -8.03
CA ILE A 219 6.14 -11.51 -8.70
C ILE A 219 7.29 -10.52 -8.91
N CYS A 220 7.89 -10.59 -10.10
CA CYS A 220 9.15 -9.92 -10.43
C CYS A 220 9.01 -8.43 -10.73
N GLY A 221 7.81 -7.99 -11.17
CA GLY A 221 7.59 -6.67 -11.74
C GLY A 221 7.77 -6.67 -13.27
N LYS A 222 7.15 -5.69 -13.91
CA LYS A 222 7.09 -5.59 -15.38
C LYS A 222 8.48 -5.55 -16.02
N GLY A 223 8.72 -6.41 -17.02
CA GLY A 223 9.97 -6.52 -17.77
C GLY A 223 11.11 -7.17 -16.96
N ASN A 224 10.82 -7.82 -15.84
CA ASN A 224 11.83 -8.45 -14.99
C ASN A 224 11.72 -9.99 -14.93
N GLU A 225 10.92 -10.61 -15.78
CA GLU A 225 10.94 -12.08 -15.93
C GLU A 225 12.26 -12.54 -16.55
N ASP A 226 12.70 -13.72 -16.19
CA ASP A 226 13.90 -14.37 -16.72
C ASP A 226 13.47 -15.57 -17.55
N GLU A 227 13.54 -15.44 -18.87
CA GLU A 227 13.10 -16.49 -19.81
C GLU A 227 13.85 -17.82 -19.60
N SER A 228 15.11 -17.77 -19.14
CA SER A 228 15.91 -18.98 -18.90
C SER A 228 15.37 -19.85 -17.76
N LEU A 229 14.52 -19.30 -16.90
CA LEU A 229 13.89 -19.99 -15.76
C LEU A 229 12.46 -20.43 -16.06
N THR A 230 11.96 -20.20 -17.28
CA THR A 230 10.62 -20.63 -17.71
C THR A 230 10.52 -22.15 -17.71
N GLY A 231 9.46 -22.69 -17.10
CA GLY A 231 9.26 -24.14 -16.99
C GLY A 231 10.11 -24.85 -15.93
N LYS A 232 10.88 -24.11 -15.13
CA LYS A 232 11.66 -24.71 -14.03
C LYS A 232 10.72 -25.32 -12.98
N PRO A 233 10.84 -26.62 -12.65
CA PRO A 233 9.95 -27.31 -11.72
C PRO A 233 9.90 -26.62 -10.35
N GLY A 234 8.69 -26.36 -9.86
CA GLY A 234 8.46 -25.70 -8.57
C GLY A 234 8.69 -24.19 -8.56
N TYR A 235 8.95 -23.55 -9.72
CA TYR A 235 9.15 -22.11 -9.85
C TYR A 235 8.20 -21.50 -10.87
N LEU A 236 7.43 -20.49 -10.44
CA LEU A 236 6.60 -19.68 -11.32
C LEU A 236 6.95 -18.21 -11.12
N GLN A 237 7.09 -17.49 -12.23
CA GLN A 237 7.31 -16.04 -12.21
C GLN A 237 6.20 -15.31 -12.94
N TYR A 238 5.91 -14.09 -12.48
CA TYR A 238 4.88 -13.22 -13.00
C TYR A 238 5.38 -11.78 -13.01
N GLU A 239 5.12 -11.04 -14.06
CA GLU A 239 5.35 -9.59 -14.07
C GLU A 239 4.41 -8.88 -13.09
N TYR A 240 3.16 -9.28 -13.09
CA TYR A 240 2.10 -8.69 -12.27
C TYR A 240 1.00 -9.72 -12.00
N VAL A 241 0.40 -9.63 -10.83
CA VAL A 241 -0.73 -10.46 -10.41
C VAL A 241 -1.79 -9.57 -9.76
N ASP A 242 -3.05 -9.75 -10.10
CA ASP A 242 -4.18 -8.99 -9.56
C ASP A 242 -5.20 -9.91 -8.86
N LYS A 243 -6.06 -10.57 -9.62
CA LYS A 243 -7.16 -11.39 -9.09
C LYS A 243 -6.68 -12.62 -8.35
N GLU A 244 -5.62 -13.25 -8.81
CA GLU A 244 -5.02 -14.46 -8.26
C GLU A 244 -4.20 -14.19 -6.99
N LEU A 245 -3.84 -12.91 -6.71
CA LEU A 245 -2.98 -12.54 -5.60
C LEU A 245 -3.53 -13.02 -4.24
N LYS A 246 -4.83 -12.94 -4.04
CA LYS A 246 -5.50 -13.44 -2.83
C LYS A 246 -5.27 -14.94 -2.62
N ASP A 247 -5.35 -15.71 -3.71
CA ASP A 247 -5.22 -17.17 -3.69
C ASP A 247 -3.74 -17.56 -3.51
N PHE A 248 -2.81 -16.81 -4.11
CA PHE A 248 -1.38 -16.97 -3.88
C PHE A 248 -0.98 -16.64 -2.43
N PHE A 249 -1.58 -15.61 -1.83
CA PHE A 249 -1.43 -15.39 -0.39
C PHE A 249 -2.00 -16.56 0.42
N ALA A 250 -3.18 -17.09 0.07
CA ALA A 250 -3.76 -18.23 0.78
C ALA A 250 -2.85 -19.46 0.70
N LEU A 251 -2.22 -19.73 -0.45
CA LEU A 251 -1.31 -20.86 -0.66
C LEU A 251 0.02 -20.66 0.06
N SER A 252 0.55 -19.43 0.13
CA SER A 252 1.89 -19.17 0.66
C SER A 252 2.01 -19.45 2.15
N ASP A 253 3.09 -20.14 2.55
CA ASP A 253 3.48 -20.39 3.94
C ASP A 253 4.37 -19.27 4.49
N VAL A 254 5.20 -18.69 3.66
CA VAL A 254 6.08 -17.55 3.97
C VAL A 254 6.15 -16.59 2.79
N VAL A 255 6.45 -15.33 3.09
CA VAL A 255 6.51 -14.26 2.08
C VAL A 255 7.83 -13.52 2.19
N VAL A 256 8.48 -13.23 1.06
CA VAL A 256 9.59 -12.26 0.97
C VAL A 256 9.06 -11.01 0.29
N SER A 257 9.24 -9.84 0.90
CA SER A 257 8.67 -8.60 0.38
C SER A 257 9.52 -7.36 0.67
N ARG A 258 9.27 -6.30 -0.08
CA ARG A 258 9.64 -4.94 0.30
C ARG A 258 8.79 -4.48 1.49
N ALA A 259 9.26 -3.46 2.23
CA ALA A 259 8.58 -2.93 3.41
C ALA A 259 7.70 -1.70 3.12
N GLY A 260 7.00 -1.68 1.99
CA GLY A 260 5.99 -0.66 1.71
C GLY A 260 4.82 -0.77 2.68
N ALA A 261 4.38 0.34 3.28
CA ALA A 261 3.41 0.37 4.38
C ALA A 261 2.12 -0.41 4.09
N ASN A 262 1.56 -0.33 2.87
CA ASN A 262 0.34 -1.07 2.55
C ASN A 262 0.59 -2.57 2.52
N THR A 263 1.67 -3.01 1.87
CA THR A 263 2.00 -4.43 1.73
C THR A 263 2.23 -5.08 3.09
N ILE A 264 3.01 -4.44 3.98
CA ILE A 264 3.26 -5.03 5.30
C ILE A 264 2.00 -5.04 6.17
N CYS A 265 1.10 -4.06 6.04
CA CYS A 265 -0.20 -4.09 6.70
C CYS A 265 -1.11 -5.21 6.12
N GLU A 266 -1.05 -5.48 4.82
CA GLU A 266 -1.74 -6.62 4.20
C GLU A 266 -1.19 -7.95 4.74
N LEU A 267 0.14 -8.10 4.83
CA LEU A 267 0.78 -9.29 5.41
C LEU A 267 0.40 -9.50 6.88
N LEU A 268 0.33 -8.41 7.67
CA LEU A 268 -0.12 -8.44 9.05
C LEU A 268 -1.58 -8.92 9.16
N ALA A 269 -2.47 -8.35 8.34
CA ALA A 269 -3.89 -8.73 8.32
C ALA A 269 -4.09 -10.19 7.91
N LEU A 270 -3.28 -10.69 6.98
CA LEU A 270 -3.27 -12.07 6.52
C LEU A 270 -2.50 -13.01 7.46
N ARG A 271 -1.82 -12.48 8.48
CA ARG A 271 -0.93 -13.21 9.41
C ARG A 271 0.12 -14.04 8.66
N LYS A 272 0.69 -13.50 7.58
CA LYS A 272 1.71 -14.20 6.78
C LYS A 272 3.10 -13.97 7.35
N PRO A 273 3.80 -15.03 7.83
CA PRO A 273 5.20 -14.95 8.22
C PRO A 273 6.00 -14.37 7.08
N ASN A 274 6.78 -13.33 7.36
CA ASN A 274 7.42 -12.61 6.27
C ASN A 274 8.84 -12.17 6.59
N LEU A 275 9.66 -12.13 5.54
CA LEU A 275 10.98 -11.55 5.49
C LEU A 275 10.91 -10.24 4.72
N LEU A 276 11.17 -9.13 5.39
CA LEU A 276 11.17 -7.82 4.78
C LEU A 276 12.58 -7.41 4.35
N ILE A 277 12.69 -6.95 3.12
CA ILE A 277 13.90 -6.36 2.56
C ILE A 277 13.54 -4.90 2.21
N PRO A 278 13.73 -3.95 3.15
CA PRO A 278 13.37 -2.56 2.91
C PRO A 278 14.22 -1.95 1.80
N LEU A 279 13.66 -1.02 1.05
CA LEU A 279 14.40 -0.22 0.08
C LEU A 279 15.44 0.63 0.81
N SER A 280 16.69 0.63 0.34
CA SER A 280 17.79 1.32 1.00
C SER A 280 17.57 2.83 1.12
N GLY A 281 18.22 3.46 2.10
CA GLY A 281 18.15 4.91 2.32
C GLY A 281 18.67 5.74 1.16
N ALA A 282 19.61 5.20 0.39
CA ALA A 282 20.14 5.86 -0.82
C ALA A 282 19.10 5.94 -1.95
N ALA A 283 18.19 4.95 -2.04
CA ALA A 283 17.17 4.88 -3.08
C ALA A 283 15.81 5.47 -2.64
N SER A 284 15.65 5.82 -1.35
CA SER A 284 14.36 6.27 -0.79
C SER A 284 14.55 7.34 0.30
N ARG A 285 13.43 7.75 0.94
CA ARG A 285 13.45 8.61 2.14
C ARG A 285 13.77 7.84 3.43
N GLY A 286 14.01 6.52 3.34
CA GLY A 286 14.14 5.63 4.50
C GLY A 286 12.82 5.21 5.14
N ASP A 287 11.67 5.57 4.56
CA ASP A 287 10.36 5.21 5.12
C ASP A 287 10.20 3.69 5.27
N GLN A 288 10.66 2.92 4.27
CA GLN A 288 10.58 1.46 4.33
C GLN A 288 11.46 0.85 5.43
N ILE A 289 12.62 1.46 5.71
CA ILE A 289 13.51 1.02 6.81
C ILE A 289 12.79 1.20 8.15
N LEU A 290 12.16 2.36 8.37
CA LEU A 290 11.41 2.63 9.59
C LEU A 290 10.19 1.70 9.72
N ASN A 291 9.44 1.51 8.65
CA ASN A 291 8.29 0.60 8.61
C ASN A 291 8.72 -0.85 8.96
N ALA A 292 9.80 -1.35 8.34
CA ALA A 292 10.34 -2.68 8.59
C ALA A 292 10.76 -2.82 10.06
N LYS A 293 11.49 -1.84 10.60
CA LYS A 293 11.95 -1.85 11.99
C LYS A 293 10.80 -1.86 13.00
N SER A 294 9.72 -1.12 12.74
CA SER A 294 8.50 -1.16 13.57
C SER A 294 7.89 -2.57 13.60
N PHE A 295 7.80 -3.22 12.44
CA PHE A 295 7.27 -4.58 12.33
C PHE A 295 8.19 -5.63 12.96
N GLU A 296 9.51 -5.47 12.85
CA GLU A 296 10.48 -6.33 13.53
C GLU A 296 10.39 -6.20 15.04
N ASN A 297 10.34 -4.96 15.57
CA ASN A 297 10.20 -4.69 17.00
C ASN A 297 8.90 -5.26 17.58
N ALA A 298 7.82 -5.25 16.80
CA ALA A 298 6.53 -5.85 17.16
C ALA A 298 6.53 -7.39 17.05
N GLY A 299 7.59 -7.99 16.50
CA GLY A 299 7.69 -9.43 16.29
C GLY A 299 6.87 -9.95 15.10
N TYR A 300 6.41 -9.07 14.21
CA TYR A 300 5.57 -9.45 13.05
C TYR A 300 6.38 -9.92 11.87
N SER A 301 7.63 -9.47 11.74
CA SER A 301 8.47 -9.71 10.57
C SER A 301 9.91 -10.01 10.96
N LYS A 302 10.61 -10.72 10.10
CA LYS A 302 12.05 -10.74 10.06
C LYS A 302 12.52 -9.68 9.06
N VAL A 303 13.61 -8.98 9.36
CA VAL A 303 14.15 -7.92 8.50
C VAL A 303 15.58 -8.25 8.09
N ILE A 304 15.93 -7.95 6.85
CA ILE A 304 17.29 -8.01 6.31
C ILE A 304 17.49 -6.73 5.50
N ASP A 305 18.55 -6.00 5.80
CA ASP A 305 18.90 -4.81 5.03
C ASP A 305 19.33 -5.20 3.62
N GLU A 306 18.96 -4.36 2.64
CA GLU A 306 19.22 -4.63 1.22
C GLU A 306 20.72 -4.82 0.94
N GLU A 307 21.56 -4.06 1.62
CA GLU A 307 23.01 -4.12 1.50
C GLU A 307 23.60 -5.44 2.01
N ALA A 308 22.95 -6.08 2.96
CA ALA A 308 23.39 -7.36 3.52
C ALA A 308 23.08 -8.57 2.64
N LEU A 309 22.28 -8.42 1.58
CA LEU A 309 21.87 -9.53 0.69
C LEU A 309 23.04 -10.22 -0.03
N CYS A 310 24.17 -9.53 -0.24
CA CYS A 310 25.34 -10.11 -0.85
C CYS A 310 26.12 -11.05 0.09
N ASP A 311 26.03 -10.84 1.40
CA ASP A 311 26.86 -11.46 2.41
C ASP A 311 26.17 -12.62 3.14
N ILE A 312 24.87 -12.82 2.87
CA ILE A 312 24.05 -13.84 3.55
C ILE A 312 23.53 -14.90 2.58
N SER A 313 23.18 -16.06 3.11
CA SER A 313 22.39 -17.05 2.39
C SER A 313 20.90 -16.77 2.55
N LEU A 314 20.27 -16.20 1.50
CA LEU A 314 18.84 -15.91 1.50
C LEU A 314 18.00 -17.18 1.73
N SER A 315 18.42 -18.32 1.15
CA SER A 315 17.76 -19.61 1.37
C SER A 315 17.77 -20.00 2.85
N ALA A 316 18.92 -19.88 3.54
CA ALA A 316 19.00 -20.19 4.96
C ALA A 316 18.12 -19.28 5.83
N GLU A 317 18.01 -17.99 5.47
CA GLU A 317 17.17 -17.04 6.20
C GLU A 317 15.66 -17.32 6.00
N ILE A 318 15.26 -17.73 4.79
CA ILE A 318 13.88 -18.19 4.50
C ILE A 318 13.55 -19.46 5.28
N GLN A 319 14.48 -20.44 5.34
CA GLN A 319 14.31 -21.67 6.12
C GLN A 319 14.16 -21.37 7.62
N LYS A 320 14.97 -20.45 8.17
CA LYS A 320 14.85 -20.00 9.57
C LYS A 320 13.51 -19.36 9.85
N LEU A 321 13.01 -18.50 8.92
CA LEU A 321 11.69 -17.89 9.02
C LEU A 321 10.61 -18.98 9.03
N TYR A 322 10.65 -19.92 8.10
CA TYR A 322 9.67 -21.01 7.99
C TYR A 322 9.63 -21.89 9.24
N LYS A 323 10.79 -22.29 9.75
CA LYS A 323 10.90 -23.09 11.00
C LYS A 323 10.29 -22.37 12.19
N ASN A 324 10.41 -21.04 12.26
CA ASN A 324 9.91 -20.21 13.34
C ASN A 324 8.56 -19.52 13.02
N ARG A 325 7.87 -19.89 11.93
CA ARG A 325 6.69 -19.19 11.43
C ARG A 325 5.58 -19.01 12.45
N GLN A 326 5.39 -19.98 13.35
CA GLN A 326 4.34 -19.91 14.36
C GLN A 326 4.53 -18.72 15.31
N LYS A 327 5.78 -18.41 15.69
CA LYS A 327 6.09 -17.24 16.51
C LYS A 327 5.58 -15.92 15.89
N TYR A 328 5.75 -15.76 14.57
CA TYR A 328 5.28 -14.57 13.85
C TYR A 328 3.76 -14.55 13.73
N ILE A 329 3.13 -15.70 13.46
CA ILE A 329 1.66 -15.84 13.41
C ILE A 329 1.04 -15.47 14.76
N ASP A 330 1.60 -15.97 15.86
CA ASP A 330 1.10 -15.70 17.22
C ASP A 330 1.24 -14.20 17.58
N ALA A 331 2.35 -13.56 17.21
CA ALA A 331 2.52 -12.14 17.40
C ALA A 331 1.50 -11.32 16.58
N MET A 332 1.36 -11.63 15.29
CA MET A 332 0.41 -10.95 14.40
C MET A 332 -1.05 -11.16 14.81
N SER A 333 -1.39 -12.32 15.41
CA SER A 333 -2.77 -12.63 15.85
C SER A 333 -3.27 -11.72 16.98
N LYS A 334 -2.36 -11.08 17.71
CA LYS A 334 -2.66 -10.13 18.79
C LYS A 334 -2.92 -8.71 18.27
N SER A 335 -2.76 -8.48 16.98
CA SER A 335 -2.94 -7.17 16.34
C SER A 335 -4.39 -6.96 15.90
N ASP A 336 -4.87 -5.70 16.01
CA ASP A 336 -6.15 -5.23 15.49
C ASP A 336 -6.09 -4.80 14.02
N ALA A 337 -5.16 -5.36 13.24
CA ALA A 337 -4.88 -4.94 11.86
C ALA A 337 -6.11 -4.99 10.92
N ASN A 338 -7.08 -5.87 11.19
CA ASN A 338 -8.29 -6.02 10.37
C ASN A 338 -9.34 -4.93 10.61
N ASN A 339 -9.16 -4.07 11.59
CA ASN A 339 -10.14 -3.05 11.97
C ASN A 339 -9.98 -1.72 11.20
N GLY A 340 -8.97 -1.58 10.33
CA GLY A 340 -8.66 -0.32 9.66
C GLY A 340 -9.83 0.27 8.88
N VAL A 341 -10.53 -0.53 8.07
CA VAL A 341 -11.72 -0.09 7.33
C VAL A 341 -12.81 0.39 8.29
N SER A 342 -13.18 -0.42 9.29
CA SER A 342 -14.26 -0.07 10.22
C SER A 342 -13.95 1.18 11.04
N ASN A 343 -12.71 1.36 11.50
CA ASN A 343 -12.25 2.53 12.24
C ASN A 343 -12.33 3.80 11.39
N ILE A 344 -11.90 3.74 10.13
CA ILE A 344 -11.98 4.87 9.20
C ILE A 344 -13.43 5.22 8.88
N ILE A 345 -14.27 4.22 8.59
CA ILE A 345 -15.71 4.45 8.33
C ILE A 345 -16.41 5.07 9.54
N LYS A 346 -16.08 4.64 10.77
CA LYS A 346 -16.60 5.25 11.99
C LYS A 346 -16.27 6.74 12.08
N LEU A 347 -15.02 7.12 11.77
CA LEU A 347 -14.61 8.52 11.73
C LEU A 347 -15.32 9.29 10.62
N ILE A 348 -15.44 8.72 9.42
CA ILE A 348 -16.15 9.35 8.30
C ILE A 348 -17.60 9.63 8.71
N LYS A 349 -18.31 8.66 9.32
CA LYS A 349 -19.69 8.83 9.79
C LYS A 349 -19.84 9.91 10.88
N GLN A 350 -18.83 10.06 11.72
CA GLN A 350 -18.83 11.04 12.82
C GLN A 350 -18.69 12.47 12.32
N TYR A 351 -18.00 12.70 11.21
CA TYR A 351 -17.66 14.03 10.71
C TYR A 351 -18.40 14.44 9.41
N SER A 352 -19.26 13.55 8.87
CA SER A 352 -20.10 13.82 7.68
C SER A 352 -21.55 14.21 8.01
#